data_ddf11910f5d8f28877ad68b47f7a2b96
#
_entry.id   ddf11910f5d8f28877ad68b47f7a2b96
#
_cell.length_a   1.000
_cell.length_b   1.000
_cell.length_c   1.000
_cell.angle_alpha   90.00
_cell.angle_beta   90.00
_cell.angle_gamma   90.00
#
_symmetry.space_group_name_H-M   'P 1'
#
loop_
_entity.id
_entity.type
_entity.pdbx_description
1 polymer ?
#
loop_
_entity_poly.entity_id
_entity_poly.type
_entity_poly.pdbx_seq_one_letter_code
_entity_poly.pdbx_strand_id
1 'polypeptide(L)'
;MVGGVQIAELWRYPVKSLQGERLDAVAVTADGLEGDRQFAIYDVESGLGLTGRRVPELLFASARMRADGTAEITLPDGSMAGDDNTLSDWLGRSVALRSAATEAARRYENVVDFEHESTSDWKPFDGAARAFHDNPGARVSLVSTATIGSWDPRRFRANVLLDGEGEDSLVGSRVTLGEATLAVGLRIERCVMTTRAQAGGIERDLDVLRTIARERDACLAVGALVIDQGTIRVGDTLGAS
;
A
#
# COMPACT_ATOMS: atom_id res chain seq x y z
N MET A 1 -2.42 -34.16 5.15
CA MET A 1 -1.34 -33.17 5.20
C MET A 1 -2.02 -31.82 5.29
N VAL A 2 -1.87 -31.11 6.41
CA VAL A 2 -2.31 -29.72 6.52
C VAL A 2 -1.38 -28.95 5.60
N GLY A 3 -1.91 -28.43 4.50
CA GLY A 3 -1.14 -27.59 3.59
C GLY A 3 -0.60 -26.39 4.36
N GLY A 4 0.70 -26.08 4.20
CA GLY A 4 1.28 -24.87 4.78
C GLY A 4 0.60 -23.63 4.18
N VAL A 5 0.59 -22.52 4.92
CA VAL A 5 0.12 -21.22 4.44
C VAL A 5 0.91 -20.82 3.18
N GLN A 6 0.21 -20.40 2.13
CA GLN A 6 0.81 -20.05 0.85
C GLN A 6 0.47 -18.61 0.44
N ILE A 7 1.24 -18.06 -0.48
CA ILE A 7 0.92 -16.80 -1.14
C ILE A 7 -0.27 -17.02 -2.08
N ALA A 8 -1.42 -16.45 -1.76
CA ALA A 8 -2.62 -16.46 -2.62
C ALA A 8 -2.54 -15.38 -3.71
N GLU A 9 -2.05 -14.18 -3.35
CA GLU A 9 -1.92 -13.06 -4.26
C GLU A 9 -0.70 -12.21 -3.93
N LEU A 10 -0.10 -11.63 -4.97
CA LEU A 10 0.94 -10.60 -4.89
C LEU A 10 0.45 -9.31 -5.52
N TRP A 11 0.65 -8.21 -4.80
CA TRP A 11 0.25 -6.88 -5.25
C TRP A 11 1.41 -5.90 -5.16
N ARG A 12 1.59 -5.12 -6.23
CA ARG A 12 2.52 -3.99 -6.28
C ARG A 12 1.73 -2.71 -6.50
N TYR A 13 2.12 -1.65 -5.79
CA TYR A 13 1.51 -0.32 -5.87
C TYR A 13 2.58 0.69 -6.29
N PRO A 14 2.89 0.82 -7.59
CA PRO A 14 4.01 1.65 -8.05
C PRO A 14 3.92 3.10 -7.61
N VAL A 15 2.70 3.66 -7.63
CA VAL A 15 2.43 5.04 -7.22
C VAL A 15 1.65 5.05 -5.90
N LYS A 16 2.14 5.82 -4.92
CA LYS A 16 1.46 5.99 -3.63
C LYS A 16 0.01 6.40 -3.84
N SER A 17 -0.91 5.72 -3.14
CA SER A 17 -2.36 5.94 -3.14
C SER A 17 -3.13 5.54 -4.40
N LEU A 18 -2.50 5.32 -5.55
CA LEU A 18 -3.19 4.78 -6.72
C LEU A 18 -3.44 3.27 -6.57
N GLN A 19 -4.42 2.73 -7.29
CA GLN A 19 -4.59 1.28 -7.41
C GLN A 19 -3.32 0.64 -7.98
N GLY A 20 -3.04 -0.58 -7.53
CA GLY A 20 -1.86 -1.33 -7.95
C GLY A 20 -2.16 -2.36 -9.03
N GLU A 21 -1.19 -3.21 -9.24
CA GLU A 21 -1.22 -4.33 -10.16
C GLU A 21 -1.00 -5.65 -9.42
N ARG A 22 -1.65 -6.70 -9.91
CA ARG A 22 -1.46 -8.07 -9.43
C ARG A 22 -0.32 -8.73 -10.20
N LEU A 23 0.51 -9.49 -9.51
CA LEU A 23 1.69 -10.14 -10.06
C LEU A 23 1.68 -11.64 -9.77
N ASP A 24 2.26 -12.43 -10.67
CA ASP A 24 2.50 -13.87 -10.44
C ASP A 24 3.82 -14.09 -9.70
N ALA A 25 4.79 -13.20 -9.90
CA ALA A 25 6.10 -13.23 -9.26
C ALA A 25 6.68 -11.80 -9.15
N VAL A 26 7.54 -11.58 -8.15
CA VAL A 26 8.23 -10.29 -7.97
C VAL A 26 9.54 -10.48 -7.21
N ALA A 27 10.54 -9.69 -7.55
CA ALA A 27 11.76 -9.58 -6.77
C ALA A 27 11.51 -8.80 -5.47
N VAL A 28 12.05 -9.30 -4.38
CA VAL A 28 12.08 -8.64 -3.07
C VAL A 28 13.47 -8.05 -2.89
N THR A 29 13.53 -6.75 -2.73
CA THR A 29 14.76 -5.95 -2.54
C THR A 29 14.84 -5.43 -1.09
N ALA A 30 15.93 -4.79 -0.72
CA ALA A 30 16.08 -4.15 0.60
C ALA A 30 14.97 -3.09 0.87
N ASP A 31 14.32 -2.56 -0.17
CA ASP A 31 13.28 -1.54 -0.07
C ASP A 31 11.85 -2.10 -0.12
N GLY A 32 11.68 -3.43 -0.17
CA GLY A 32 10.42 -4.13 -0.34
C GLY A 32 10.29 -4.78 -1.71
N LEU A 33 9.07 -4.94 -2.21
CA LEU A 33 8.87 -5.46 -3.56
C LEU A 33 9.40 -4.49 -4.61
N GLU A 34 10.11 -5.01 -5.59
CA GLU A 34 10.66 -4.21 -6.68
C GLU A 34 9.57 -3.38 -7.37
N GLY A 35 9.79 -2.06 -7.45
CA GLY A 35 8.84 -1.11 -8.04
C GLY A 35 7.68 -0.71 -7.13
N ASP A 36 7.56 -1.25 -5.90
CA ASP A 36 6.50 -0.87 -4.99
C ASP A 36 6.75 0.51 -4.40
N ARG A 37 5.75 1.40 -4.50
CA ARG A 37 5.77 2.79 -3.96
C ARG A 37 6.99 3.60 -4.36
N GLN A 38 7.46 3.39 -5.60
CA GLN A 38 8.60 4.13 -6.16
C GLN A 38 8.23 5.54 -6.60
N PHE A 39 6.94 5.83 -6.74
CA PHE A 39 6.44 7.13 -7.16
C PHE A 39 5.36 7.65 -6.22
N ALA A 40 5.22 8.98 -6.17
CA ALA A 40 4.13 9.67 -5.49
C ALA A 40 3.78 10.96 -6.22
N ILE A 41 2.52 11.37 -6.16
CA ILE A 41 2.06 12.65 -6.71
C ILE A 41 2.19 13.69 -5.60
N TYR A 42 2.83 14.80 -5.93
CA TYR A 42 3.05 15.93 -5.01
C TYR A 42 2.30 17.15 -5.48
N ASP A 43 1.68 17.84 -4.57
CA ASP A 43 1.17 19.19 -4.78
C ASP A 43 2.35 20.16 -4.88
N VAL A 44 2.40 20.93 -5.96
CA VAL A 44 3.53 21.82 -6.25
C VAL A 44 3.55 23.03 -5.32
N GLU A 45 2.38 23.52 -4.92
CA GLU A 45 2.26 24.72 -4.09
C GLU A 45 2.64 24.44 -2.63
N SER A 46 2.07 23.39 -2.03
CA SER A 46 2.33 23.02 -0.63
C SER A 46 3.61 22.20 -0.43
N GLY A 47 4.11 21.56 -1.49
CA GLY A 47 5.23 20.61 -1.39
C GLY A 47 4.88 19.31 -0.67
N LEU A 48 3.60 19.02 -0.41
CA LEU A 48 3.15 17.81 0.27
C LEU A 48 2.83 16.70 -0.73
N GLY A 49 3.17 15.48 -0.37
CA GLY A 49 2.76 14.29 -1.11
C GLY A 49 1.25 14.04 -0.93
N LEU A 50 0.54 13.93 -2.03
CA LEU A 50 -0.89 13.64 -2.02
C LEU A 50 -1.15 12.18 -1.61
N THR A 51 -2.18 11.99 -0.79
CA THR A 51 -2.59 10.66 -0.33
C THR A 51 -4.09 10.47 -0.50
N GLY A 52 -4.53 9.22 -0.71
CA GLY A 52 -5.96 8.87 -0.74
C GLY A 52 -6.72 9.19 0.57
N ARG A 53 -6.01 9.59 1.63
CA ARG A 53 -6.64 10.17 2.84
C ARG A 53 -7.24 11.53 2.53
N ARG A 54 -6.43 12.41 1.94
CA ARG A 54 -6.77 13.82 1.67
C ARG A 54 -7.40 14.02 0.30
N VAL A 55 -7.01 13.22 -0.67
CA VAL A 55 -7.44 13.28 -2.09
C VAL A 55 -7.96 11.90 -2.49
N PRO A 56 -9.21 11.55 -2.13
CA PRO A 56 -9.78 10.22 -2.40
C PRO A 56 -9.84 9.87 -3.89
N GLU A 57 -9.84 10.85 -4.77
CA GLU A 57 -9.82 10.71 -6.23
C GLU A 57 -8.66 9.82 -6.69
N LEU A 58 -7.52 9.86 -6.01
CA LEU A 58 -6.35 9.03 -6.30
C LEU A 58 -6.66 7.52 -6.29
N LEU A 59 -7.63 7.09 -5.49
CA LEU A 59 -8.02 5.68 -5.38
C LEU A 59 -8.80 5.16 -6.60
N PHE A 60 -9.15 6.03 -7.54
CA PHE A 60 -9.85 5.67 -8.77
C PHE A 60 -8.91 5.55 -9.99
N ALA A 61 -7.69 6.05 -9.91
CA ALA A 61 -6.66 5.81 -10.91
C ALA A 61 -5.84 4.57 -10.55
N SER A 62 -5.18 3.97 -11.52
CA SER A 62 -4.31 2.81 -11.34
C SER A 62 -2.92 3.05 -11.89
N ALA A 63 -1.94 2.30 -11.39
CA ALA A 63 -0.58 2.36 -11.89
C ALA A 63 0.02 0.97 -12.03
N ARG A 64 0.86 0.80 -13.06
CA ARG A 64 1.72 -0.37 -13.24
C ARG A 64 3.15 0.05 -13.57
N MET A 65 4.11 -0.82 -13.25
CA MET A 65 5.50 -0.59 -13.63
C MET A 65 5.74 -1.03 -15.07
N ARG A 66 6.43 -0.19 -15.82
CA ARG A 66 7.00 -0.56 -17.13
C ARG A 66 8.36 -1.22 -16.97
N ALA A 67 8.79 -1.92 -18.00
CA ALA A 67 10.09 -2.60 -18.02
C ALA A 67 11.28 -1.60 -17.97
N ASP A 68 11.08 -0.35 -18.34
CA ASP A 68 12.07 0.72 -18.25
C ASP A 68 12.18 1.37 -16.86
N GLY A 69 11.41 0.87 -15.90
CA GLY A 69 11.40 1.39 -14.52
C GLY A 69 10.53 2.62 -14.30
N THR A 70 9.77 3.06 -15.31
CA THR A 70 8.78 4.14 -15.18
C THR A 70 7.43 3.62 -14.75
N ALA A 71 6.60 4.49 -14.15
CA ALA A 71 5.21 4.17 -13.85
C ALA A 71 4.29 4.55 -15.02
N GLU A 72 3.41 3.64 -15.40
CA GLU A 72 2.29 3.91 -16.29
C GLU A 72 1.04 4.16 -15.44
N ILE A 73 0.41 5.32 -15.60
CA ILE A 73 -0.78 5.71 -14.83
C ILE A 73 -1.98 5.74 -15.76
N THR A 74 -3.04 5.02 -15.39
CA THR A 74 -4.36 5.04 -16.05
C THR A 74 -5.34 5.81 -15.18
N LEU A 75 -5.95 6.86 -15.75
CA LEU A 75 -6.96 7.69 -15.09
C LEU A 75 -8.32 6.99 -15.02
N PRO A 76 -9.27 7.51 -14.22
CA PRO A 76 -10.59 6.88 -14.06
C PRO A 76 -11.42 6.74 -15.33
N ASP A 77 -11.19 7.60 -16.34
CA ASP A 77 -11.83 7.56 -17.64
C ASP A 77 -11.17 6.58 -18.63
N GLY A 78 -10.10 5.90 -18.20
CA GLY A 78 -9.31 4.97 -19.00
C GLY A 78 -8.19 5.62 -19.81
N SER A 79 -8.07 6.93 -19.79
CA SER A 79 -6.96 7.63 -20.46
C SER A 79 -5.64 7.44 -19.71
N MET A 80 -4.52 7.65 -20.43
CA MET A 80 -3.18 7.54 -19.86
C MET A 80 -2.68 8.91 -19.42
N ALA A 81 -2.19 9.02 -18.19
CA ALA A 81 -1.49 10.23 -17.77
C ALA A 81 -0.05 10.19 -18.26
N GLY A 82 0.23 10.94 -19.35
CA GLY A 82 1.54 10.97 -19.97
C GLY A 82 2.53 11.95 -19.32
N ASP A 83 2.03 12.94 -18.58
CA ASP A 83 2.83 14.00 -17.96
C ASP A 83 2.14 14.63 -16.73
N ASP A 84 2.84 15.55 -16.08
CA ASP A 84 2.35 16.27 -14.90
C ASP A 84 1.17 17.21 -15.22
N ASN A 85 1.05 17.70 -16.45
CA ASN A 85 -0.08 18.54 -16.86
C ASN A 85 -1.38 17.72 -16.87
N THR A 86 -1.34 16.51 -17.45
CA THR A 86 -2.48 15.59 -17.46
C THR A 86 -2.93 15.22 -16.04
N LEU A 87 -1.98 14.99 -15.13
CA LEU A 87 -2.29 14.76 -13.72
C LEU A 87 -2.88 16.00 -13.03
N SER A 88 -2.37 17.18 -13.36
CA SER A 88 -2.85 18.45 -12.81
C SER A 88 -4.27 18.77 -13.29
N ASP A 89 -4.56 18.56 -14.56
CA ASP A 89 -5.90 18.74 -15.12
C ASP A 89 -6.92 17.78 -14.46
N TRP A 90 -6.54 16.51 -14.28
CA TRP A 90 -7.39 15.53 -13.59
C TRP A 90 -7.69 15.92 -12.15
N LEU A 91 -6.67 16.38 -11.39
CA LEU A 91 -6.83 16.69 -9.97
C LEU A 91 -7.26 18.13 -9.69
N GLY A 92 -7.37 18.99 -10.74
CA GLY A 92 -7.77 20.38 -10.61
C GLY A 92 -6.79 21.24 -9.80
N ARG A 93 -5.51 20.85 -9.76
CA ARG A 93 -4.42 21.53 -9.04
C ARG A 93 -3.07 21.22 -9.65
N SER A 94 -2.11 22.13 -9.47
CA SER A 94 -0.74 21.91 -9.96
C SER A 94 -0.06 20.77 -9.17
N VAL A 95 0.25 19.67 -9.84
CA VAL A 95 0.91 18.50 -9.25
C VAL A 95 2.08 18.03 -10.10
N ALA A 96 2.97 17.26 -9.48
CA ALA A 96 4.08 16.59 -10.16
C ALA A 96 4.24 15.16 -9.66
N LEU A 97 4.49 14.23 -10.59
CA LEU A 97 4.88 12.87 -10.26
C LEU A 97 6.36 12.85 -9.88
N ARG A 98 6.68 12.39 -8.68
CA ARG A 98 8.04 12.35 -8.16
C ARG A 98 8.50 10.93 -7.90
N SER A 99 9.77 10.66 -8.22
CA SER A 99 10.42 9.37 -7.98
C SER A 99 11.09 9.36 -6.60
N ALA A 100 11.02 8.23 -5.93
CA ALA A 100 11.70 7.99 -4.66
C ALA A 100 13.23 8.08 -4.78
N ALA A 101 13.78 7.91 -5.98
CA ALA A 101 15.21 8.03 -6.23
C ALA A 101 15.72 9.48 -6.18
N THR A 102 14.84 10.45 -6.47
CA THR A 102 15.23 11.88 -6.56
C THR A 102 14.57 12.75 -5.51
N GLU A 103 13.41 12.35 -4.98
CA GLU A 103 12.70 13.12 -3.98
C GLU A 103 13.13 12.73 -2.56
N ALA A 104 13.61 13.71 -1.80
CA ALA A 104 14.03 13.50 -0.40
C ALA A 104 12.89 13.69 0.61
N ALA A 105 11.95 14.62 0.33
CA ALA A 105 10.82 14.90 1.22
C ALA A 105 9.79 13.78 1.20
N ARG A 106 9.27 13.43 2.38
CA ARG A 106 8.26 12.38 2.58
C ARG A 106 7.13 12.89 3.46
N ARG A 107 6.69 14.15 3.25
CA ARG A 107 5.68 14.79 4.08
C ARG A 107 4.29 14.58 3.50
N TYR A 108 3.39 14.09 4.34
CA TYR A 108 1.99 13.80 4.05
C TYR A 108 1.11 14.37 5.15
N GLU A 109 -0.22 14.27 4.97
CA GLU A 109 -1.18 14.65 5.99
C GLU A 109 -2.06 13.47 6.42
N ASN A 110 -2.45 13.47 7.69
CA ASN A 110 -3.44 12.55 8.24
C ASN A 110 -4.54 13.34 8.98
N VAL A 111 -5.77 12.88 8.86
CA VAL A 111 -6.92 13.46 9.57
C VAL A 111 -6.89 13.05 11.04
N VAL A 112 -7.22 13.97 11.93
CA VAL A 112 -7.29 13.69 13.37
C VAL A 112 -8.58 12.94 13.72
N ASP A 113 -9.71 13.40 13.19
CA ASP A 113 -11.02 12.76 13.36
C ASP A 113 -11.56 12.33 11.99
N PHE A 114 -11.49 11.02 11.72
CA PHE A 114 -11.94 10.47 10.44
C PHE A 114 -13.46 10.39 10.28
N GLU A 115 -14.22 10.53 11.36
CA GLU A 115 -15.68 10.54 11.31
C GLU A 115 -16.23 11.92 10.94
N HIS A 116 -15.50 12.99 11.30
CA HIS A 116 -15.88 14.38 11.06
C HIS A 116 -14.82 15.12 10.21
N GLU A 117 -14.37 14.51 9.14
CA GLU A 117 -13.25 15.01 8.32
C GLU A 117 -13.41 16.45 7.81
N SER A 118 -14.66 16.88 7.52
CA SER A 118 -14.94 18.24 7.01
C SER A 118 -14.64 19.35 8.02
N THR A 119 -14.62 19.01 9.31
CA THR A 119 -14.36 19.94 10.41
C THR A 119 -13.11 19.58 11.21
N SER A 120 -12.49 18.44 10.87
CA SER A 120 -11.30 17.97 11.57
C SER A 120 -10.03 18.66 11.11
N ASP A 121 -9.07 18.78 12.02
CA ASP A 121 -7.71 19.19 11.69
C ASP A 121 -6.99 18.10 10.90
N TRP A 122 -6.09 18.53 10.02
CA TRP A 122 -5.15 17.69 9.30
C TRP A 122 -3.75 17.98 9.80
N LYS A 123 -3.04 16.92 10.20
CA LYS A 123 -1.67 17.05 10.74
C LYS A 123 -0.67 16.46 9.77
N PRO A 124 0.41 17.19 9.48
CA PRO A 124 1.50 16.66 8.67
C PRO A 124 2.25 15.57 9.45
N PHE A 125 2.75 14.58 8.72
CA PHE A 125 3.67 13.57 9.22
C PHE A 125 4.73 13.23 8.18
N ASP A 126 5.86 12.71 8.64
CA ASP A 126 6.94 12.27 7.78
C ASP A 126 6.84 10.76 7.52
N GLY A 127 6.82 10.38 6.25
CA GLY A 127 6.88 8.98 5.82
C GLY A 127 8.29 8.42 5.88
N ALA A 128 8.41 7.13 5.57
CA ALA A 128 9.68 6.42 5.54
C ALA A 128 10.62 6.96 4.46
N ALA A 129 11.93 6.93 4.72
CA ALA A 129 12.95 7.17 3.70
C ALA A 129 12.90 6.10 2.58
N ARG A 130 13.50 6.37 1.45
CA ARG A 130 13.52 5.53 0.23
C ARG A 130 12.15 5.47 -0.44
N ALA A 131 11.56 4.29 -0.73
CA ALA A 131 10.23 4.17 -1.30
C ALA A 131 9.16 4.88 -0.44
N PHE A 132 8.07 5.34 -1.06
CA PHE A 132 7.05 6.18 -0.43
C PHE A 132 6.12 5.40 0.53
N HIS A 133 6.69 4.61 1.42
CA HIS A 133 5.96 3.96 2.52
C HIS A 133 5.63 4.95 3.63
N ASP A 134 4.51 4.73 4.32
CA ASP A 134 4.15 5.54 5.49
C ASP A 134 4.98 5.14 6.73
N ASN A 135 5.21 3.84 6.90
CA ASN A 135 5.92 3.28 8.05
C ASN A 135 7.28 2.70 7.65
N PRO A 136 8.38 3.11 8.29
CA PRO A 136 9.72 2.59 7.99
C PRO A 136 9.89 1.10 8.32
N GLY A 137 9.09 0.55 9.23
CA GLY A 137 9.12 -0.86 9.62
C GLY A 137 8.28 -1.79 8.74
N ALA A 138 7.61 -1.26 7.71
CA ALA A 138 6.73 -2.03 6.83
C ALA A 138 7.12 -1.86 5.36
N ARG A 139 8.20 -2.53 4.96
CA ARG A 139 8.64 -2.57 3.55
C ARG A 139 7.84 -3.56 2.73
N VAL A 140 7.44 -4.65 3.35
CA VAL A 140 6.51 -5.65 2.80
C VAL A 140 5.37 -5.81 3.79
N SER A 141 4.14 -5.80 3.30
CA SER A 141 2.95 -6.02 4.12
C SER A 141 2.29 -7.34 3.78
N LEU A 142 1.98 -8.13 4.82
CA LEU A 142 1.33 -9.43 4.69
C LEU A 142 -0.01 -9.41 5.42
N VAL A 143 -1.02 -10.03 4.82
CA VAL A 143 -2.35 -10.20 5.42
C VAL A 143 -2.94 -11.53 5.01
N SER A 144 -3.70 -12.16 5.89
CA SER A 144 -4.37 -13.42 5.61
C SER A 144 -5.75 -13.24 5.00
N THR A 145 -6.18 -14.16 4.14
CA THR A 145 -7.53 -14.17 3.57
C THR A 145 -8.61 -14.21 4.65
N ALA A 146 -8.40 -14.99 5.71
CA ALA A 146 -9.34 -15.05 6.84
C ALA A 146 -9.45 -13.72 7.60
N THR A 147 -8.36 -12.97 7.74
CA THR A 147 -8.38 -11.64 8.37
C THR A 147 -9.13 -10.61 7.53
N ILE A 148 -9.02 -10.69 6.21
CA ILE A 148 -9.78 -9.82 5.30
C ILE A 148 -11.27 -10.20 5.31
N GLY A 149 -11.60 -11.48 5.42
CA GLY A 149 -12.98 -11.98 5.41
C GLY A 149 -13.70 -11.60 4.13
N SER A 150 -14.83 -10.88 4.25
CA SER A 150 -15.63 -10.44 3.11
C SER A 150 -15.23 -9.10 2.51
N TRP A 151 -14.28 -8.39 3.08
CA TRP A 151 -13.83 -7.12 2.54
C TRP A 151 -12.99 -7.30 1.28
N ASP A 152 -13.07 -6.33 0.38
CA ASP A 152 -12.18 -6.30 -0.79
C ASP A 152 -10.72 -6.04 -0.33
N PRO A 153 -9.76 -6.91 -0.67
CA PRO A 153 -8.36 -6.79 -0.24
C PRO A 153 -7.68 -5.50 -0.70
N ARG A 154 -8.14 -4.90 -1.78
CA ARG A 154 -7.59 -3.63 -2.30
C ARG A 154 -7.75 -2.46 -1.32
N ARG A 155 -8.73 -2.51 -0.39
CA ARG A 155 -8.87 -1.52 0.69
C ARG A 155 -7.62 -1.40 1.54
N PHE A 156 -6.94 -2.53 1.75
CA PHE A 156 -5.82 -2.63 2.68
C PHE A 156 -4.46 -2.46 2.02
N ARG A 157 -4.39 -2.58 0.70
CA ARG A 157 -3.18 -2.35 -0.10
C ARG A 157 -1.98 -3.16 0.41
N ALA A 158 -2.23 -4.37 0.87
CA ALA A 158 -1.20 -5.29 1.28
C ALA A 158 -0.43 -5.83 0.05
N ASN A 159 0.86 -6.11 0.22
CA ASN A 159 1.70 -6.65 -0.85
C ASN A 159 1.48 -8.15 -1.04
N VAL A 160 1.33 -8.87 0.06
CA VAL A 160 1.19 -10.33 0.08
C VAL A 160 -0.12 -10.69 0.76
N LEU A 161 -0.99 -11.38 0.04
CA LEU A 161 -2.17 -12.03 0.58
C LEU A 161 -1.83 -13.50 0.81
N LEU A 162 -1.92 -13.94 2.07
CA LEU A 162 -1.67 -15.32 2.48
C LEU A 162 -2.97 -16.11 2.49
N ASP A 163 -2.96 -17.33 1.94
CA ASP A 163 -4.09 -18.25 2.05
C ASP A 163 -4.09 -18.88 3.45
N GLY A 164 -5.03 -18.46 4.29
CA GLY A 164 -5.11 -18.94 5.67
C GLY A 164 -5.46 -17.86 6.66
N GLU A 165 -4.93 -17.99 7.89
CA GLU A 165 -5.18 -17.12 9.03
C GLU A 165 -3.92 -16.93 9.89
N GLY A 166 -3.95 -15.97 10.82
CA GLY A 166 -2.98 -15.90 11.91
C GLY A 166 -1.71 -15.11 11.62
N GLU A 167 -1.69 -14.23 10.61
CA GLU A 167 -0.53 -13.39 10.31
C GLU A 167 -0.04 -12.55 11.51
N ASP A 168 -0.92 -12.18 12.43
CA ASP A 168 -0.54 -11.43 13.65
C ASP A 168 0.46 -12.21 14.54
N SER A 169 0.39 -13.55 14.52
CA SER A 169 1.33 -14.40 15.28
C SER A 169 2.76 -14.39 14.72
N LEU A 170 2.95 -13.88 13.52
CA LEU A 170 4.26 -13.74 12.89
C LEU A 170 5.08 -12.56 13.46
N VAL A 171 4.44 -11.63 14.18
CA VAL A 171 5.13 -10.47 14.75
C VAL A 171 6.21 -10.92 15.73
N GLY A 172 7.43 -10.42 15.53
CA GLY A 172 8.62 -10.80 16.27
C GLY A 172 9.38 -11.99 15.70
N SER A 173 8.89 -12.60 14.61
CA SER A 173 9.55 -13.75 13.97
C SER A 173 10.24 -13.40 12.66
N ARG A 174 11.07 -14.33 12.18
CA ARG A 174 11.57 -14.35 10.82
C ARG A 174 10.81 -15.40 10.04
N VAL A 175 10.46 -15.07 8.81
CA VAL A 175 9.74 -15.97 7.91
C VAL A 175 10.42 -16.03 6.55
N THR A 176 10.36 -17.18 5.91
CA THR A 176 10.76 -17.35 4.50
C THR A 176 9.53 -17.34 3.61
N LEU A 177 9.62 -16.65 2.49
CA LEU A 177 8.66 -16.67 1.40
C LEU A 177 9.44 -16.84 0.10
N GLY A 178 9.26 -17.99 -0.59
CA GLY A 178 10.07 -18.32 -1.76
C GLY A 178 11.57 -18.21 -1.44
N GLU A 179 12.29 -17.35 -2.16
CA GLU A 179 13.73 -17.12 -1.97
C GLU A 179 14.05 -16.01 -0.95
N ALA A 180 13.06 -15.26 -0.48
CA ALA A 180 13.27 -14.11 0.42
C ALA A 180 13.09 -14.49 1.89
N THR A 181 13.81 -13.80 2.78
CA THR A 181 13.62 -13.84 4.24
C THR A 181 13.17 -12.48 4.75
N LEU A 182 12.10 -12.46 5.53
CA LEU A 182 11.49 -11.27 6.08
C LEU A 182 11.51 -11.30 7.61
N ALA A 183 11.81 -10.17 8.25
CA ALA A 183 11.60 -9.95 9.68
C ALA A 183 10.28 -9.23 9.92
N VAL A 184 9.29 -9.92 10.45
CA VAL A 184 7.98 -9.36 10.76
C VAL A 184 8.06 -8.60 12.08
N GLY A 185 7.95 -7.27 12.02
CA GLY A 185 8.26 -6.41 13.16
C GLY A 185 7.06 -5.76 13.84
N LEU A 186 5.92 -5.62 13.16
CA LEU A 186 4.80 -4.86 13.69
C LEU A 186 3.46 -5.26 13.07
N ARG A 187 2.37 -4.96 13.78
CA ARG A 187 1.02 -4.89 13.21
C ARG A 187 0.82 -3.54 12.56
N ILE A 188 0.17 -3.49 11.40
CA ILE A 188 -0.04 -2.25 10.65
C ILE A 188 -1.33 -1.58 11.09
N GLU A 189 -1.21 -0.40 11.70
CA GLU A 189 -2.36 0.45 12.01
C GLU A 189 -3.04 0.94 10.73
N ARG A 190 -4.36 0.93 10.72
CA ARG A 190 -5.18 1.34 9.57
C ARG A 190 -5.71 2.76 9.75
N CYS A 191 -5.83 3.44 8.64
CA CYS A 191 -6.32 4.82 8.60
C CYS A 191 -7.59 4.92 7.75
N VAL A 192 -8.16 6.10 7.70
CA VAL A 192 -9.39 6.43 6.95
C VAL A 192 -9.38 5.97 5.49
N MET A 193 -8.23 5.77 4.88
CA MET A 193 -8.13 5.30 3.49
C MET A 193 -8.84 3.95 3.26
N THR A 194 -8.88 3.07 4.28
CA THR A 194 -9.57 1.78 4.20
C THR A 194 -11.08 1.91 4.07
N THR A 195 -11.65 3.04 4.47
CA THR A 195 -13.10 3.33 4.40
C THR A 195 -13.52 3.97 3.08
N ARG A 196 -12.57 4.43 2.26
CA ARG A 196 -12.85 5.19 1.03
C ARG A 196 -13.47 4.33 -0.06
N ALA A 197 -14.30 4.95 -0.89
CA ALA A 197 -14.66 4.39 -2.17
C ALA A 197 -13.43 4.27 -3.07
N GLN A 198 -13.38 3.24 -3.91
CA GLN A 198 -12.26 2.97 -4.81
C GLN A 198 -12.78 2.42 -6.14
N ALA A 199 -11.93 2.42 -7.16
CA ALA A 199 -12.25 1.83 -8.45
C ALA A 199 -12.71 0.37 -8.33
N GLY A 200 -13.53 -0.08 -9.29
CA GLY A 200 -14.00 -1.47 -9.34
C GLY A 200 -15.13 -1.78 -8.36
N GLY A 201 -15.97 -0.79 -8.03
CA GLY A 201 -17.21 -0.99 -7.27
C GLY A 201 -17.02 -1.06 -5.75
N ILE A 202 -15.87 -0.65 -5.23
CA ILE A 202 -15.65 -0.56 -3.78
C ILE A 202 -16.30 0.72 -3.26
N GLU A 203 -17.39 0.60 -2.55
CA GLU A 203 -18.12 1.73 -1.97
C GLU A 203 -17.46 2.26 -0.69
N ARG A 204 -17.79 3.51 -0.32
CA ARG A 204 -17.37 4.08 0.96
C ARG A 204 -18.05 3.35 2.11
N ASP A 205 -17.25 2.89 3.09
CA ASP A 205 -17.74 2.13 4.24
C ASP A 205 -16.93 2.46 5.50
N LEU A 206 -17.51 3.23 6.42
CA LEU A 206 -16.89 3.61 7.69
C LEU A 206 -16.80 2.42 8.66
N ASP A 207 -17.67 1.43 8.52
CA ASP A 207 -17.71 0.31 9.45
C ASP A 207 -16.49 -0.60 9.31
N VAL A 208 -15.79 -0.55 8.15
CA VAL A 208 -14.48 -1.22 7.98
C VAL A 208 -13.50 -0.78 9.07
N LEU A 209 -13.25 0.53 9.19
CA LEU A 209 -12.27 1.03 10.18
C LEU A 209 -12.78 0.91 11.62
N ARG A 210 -14.07 1.13 11.84
CA ARG A 210 -14.70 0.94 13.17
C ARG A 210 -14.57 -0.49 13.67
N THR A 211 -14.78 -1.46 12.78
CA THR A 211 -14.65 -2.89 13.10
C THR A 211 -13.20 -3.23 13.40
N ILE A 212 -12.26 -2.78 12.58
CA ILE A 212 -10.83 -3.01 12.82
C ILE A 212 -10.40 -2.37 14.14
N ALA A 213 -10.87 -1.15 14.45
CA ALA A 213 -10.55 -0.47 15.70
C ALA A 213 -11.07 -1.25 16.91
N ARG A 214 -12.32 -1.72 16.85
CA ARG A 214 -12.97 -2.44 17.96
C ARG A 214 -12.39 -3.83 18.20
N GLU A 215 -12.08 -4.57 17.13
CA GLU A 215 -11.77 -5.99 17.19
C GLU A 215 -10.28 -6.31 17.11
N ARG A 216 -9.48 -5.37 16.60
CA ARG A 216 -8.06 -5.59 16.27
C ARG A 216 -7.16 -4.43 16.69
N ASP A 217 -7.54 -3.59 17.64
CA ASP A 217 -6.77 -2.42 18.12
C ASP A 217 -6.34 -1.51 16.98
N ALA A 218 -7.24 -1.22 16.04
CA ALA A 218 -7.01 -0.45 14.83
C ALA A 218 -5.95 -1.05 13.85
N CYS A 219 -5.49 -2.27 14.07
CA CYS A 219 -4.47 -2.93 13.24
C CYS A 219 -5.06 -4.04 12.35
N LEU A 220 -4.60 -4.10 11.11
CA LEU A 220 -4.88 -5.18 10.17
C LEU A 220 -3.69 -5.32 9.23
N ALA A 221 -3.23 -6.54 9.01
CA ALA A 221 -1.97 -6.91 8.37
C ALA A 221 -0.73 -6.70 9.27
N VAL A 222 0.35 -7.31 8.88
CA VAL A 222 1.66 -7.16 9.51
C VAL A 222 2.67 -6.57 8.55
N GLY A 223 3.62 -5.81 9.10
CA GLY A 223 4.71 -5.18 8.37
C GLY A 223 6.03 -5.89 8.62
N ALA A 224 6.81 -6.06 7.57
CA ALA A 224 8.09 -6.72 7.61
C ALA A 224 9.21 -5.91 6.95
N LEU A 225 10.42 -6.08 7.45
CA LEU A 225 11.67 -5.66 6.82
C LEU A 225 12.28 -6.84 6.07
N VAL A 226 13.01 -6.55 5.01
CA VAL A 226 13.70 -7.56 4.21
C VAL A 226 15.06 -7.87 4.85
N ILE A 227 15.32 -9.14 5.14
CA ILE A 227 16.60 -9.66 5.63
C ILE A 227 17.41 -10.18 4.46
N ASP A 228 16.84 -11.16 3.72
CA ASP A 228 17.48 -11.70 2.53
C ASP A 228 16.57 -11.42 1.32
N GLN A 229 17.19 -10.92 0.26
CA GLN A 229 16.53 -10.61 -1.00
C GLN A 229 16.33 -11.92 -1.80
N GLY A 230 15.35 -11.90 -2.70
CA GLY A 230 15.08 -13.06 -3.57
C GLY A 230 13.78 -12.86 -4.32
N THR A 231 13.34 -13.85 -5.05
CA THR A 231 12.08 -13.83 -5.77
C THR A 231 11.00 -14.58 -5.00
N ILE A 232 9.81 -13.99 -4.92
CA ILE A 232 8.62 -14.62 -4.38
C ILE A 232 7.57 -14.80 -5.48
N ARG A 233 6.78 -15.88 -5.39
CA ARG A 233 5.77 -16.26 -6.39
C ARG A 233 4.46 -16.65 -5.72
N VAL A 234 3.37 -16.42 -6.42
CA VAL A 234 2.07 -16.98 -6.01
C VAL A 234 2.22 -18.52 -5.88
N GLY A 235 1.72 -19.06 -4.77
CA GLY A 235 1.87 -20.48 -4.41
C GLY A 235 3.10 -20.80 -3.56
N ASP A 236 4.05 -19.89 -3.38
CA ASP A 236 5.17 -20.10 -2.44
C ASP A 236 4.65 -20.25 -1.01
N THR A 237 5.23 -21.21 -0.28
CA THR A 237 4.83 -21.53 1.08
C THR A 237 5.53 -20.62 2.09
N LEU A 238 4.79 -20.15 3.09
CA LEU A 238 5.34 -19.47 4.25
C LEU A 238 6.10 -20.49 5.13
N GLY A 239 7.38 -20.28 5.32
CA GLY A 239 8.24 -21.08 6.19
C GLY A 239 8.64 -20.31 7.44
N ALA A 240 8.90 -21.01 8.54
CA ALA A 240 9.64 -20.45 9.67
C ALA A 240 11.14 -20.43 9.33
N SER A 241 11.82 -19.32 9.63
CA SER A 241 13.26 -19.19 9.46
C SER A 241 14.00 -19.29 10.80
#